data_1852ba4320ec0c3354565195d07cc596
#
_entry.id   1852ba4320ec0c3354565195d07cc596
#
_cell.length_a   1.000
_cell.length_b   1.000
_cell.length_c   1.000
_cell.angle_alpha   90.00
_cell.angle_beta   90.00
_cell.angle_gamma   90.00
#
_symmetry.space_group_name_H-M   'P 1'
#
loop_
_entity.id
_entity.type
_entity.pdbx_description
1 polymer ?
#
loop_
_entity_poly.entity_id
_entity_poly.type
_entity_poly.pdbx_seq_one_letter_code
_entity_poly.pdbx_strand_id
1 'polypeptide(L)'
;MTFARRTYERKPQPLYRPVEPRGSYAKPQAFVSAPKQPRAENRHLLDMARGKPCLIRSPICNYDPETTVACHGGGVANGKGMAYKVSDALTCWGCSACNHYTDAYAGATKAQKAAAFMLGHLAQVCEWRAIAASTQADPKERMAAQWALDQLNATPVGETP
;
A
#
# COMPACT_ATOMS: atom_id res chain seq x y z
N MET A 1 -36.36 44.31 17.42
CA MET A 1 -35.20 44.57 16.55
C MET A 1 -35.46 43.85 15.24
N THR A 2 -35.77 44.61 14.19
CA THR A 2 -36.10 44.06 12.82
C THR A 2 -34.78 44.03 12.02
N PHE A 3 -34.34 42.84 11.68
CA PHE A 3 -33.18 42.67 10.76
C PHE A 3 -33.58 43.05 9.34
N ALA A 4 -33.02 44.13 8.81
CA ALA A 4 -33.17 44.50 7.42
C ALA A 4 -32.51 43.44 6.52
N ARG A 5 -33.27 42.76 5.65
CA ARG A 5 -32.73 41.88 4.61
C ARG A 5 -31.90 42.72 3.64
N ARG A 6 -30.60 42.44 3.58
CA ARG A 6 -29.72 43.00 2.54
C ARG A 6 -30.14 42.42 1.22
N THR A 7 -30.67 43.21 0.32
CA THR A 7 -30.93 42.81 -1.06
C THR A 7 -29.60 42.69 -1.78
N TYR A 8 -29.28 41.48 -2.22
CA TYR A 8 -28.09 41.20 -3.04
C TYR A 8 -28.37 41.59 -4.48
N GLU A 9 -27.83 42.72 -4.95
CA GLU A 9 -27.84 43.07 -6.36
C GLU A 9 -26.83 42.20 -7.12
N ARG A 10 -27.37 41.37 -8.04
CA ARG A 10 -26.52 40.60 -8.97
C ARG A 10 -25.77 41.60 -9.86
N LYS A 11 -24.45 41.60 -9.79
CA LYS A 11 -23.63 42.28 -10.77
C LYS A 11 -23.94 41.72 -12.17
N PRO A 12 -24.11 42.57 -13.20
CA PRO A 12 -24.34 42.09 -14.55
C PRO A 12 -23.16 41.19 -14.97
N GLN A 13 -23.47 40.00 -15.44
CA GLN A 13 -22.45 39.11 -15.99
C GLN A 13 -21.88 39.75 -17.26
N PRO A 14 -20.56 39.70 -17.49
CA PRO A 14 -20.01 40.17 -18.73
C PRO A 14 -20.62 39.40 -19.89
N LEU A 15 -21.02 40.12 -20.92
CA LEU A 15 -21.55 39.53 -22.17
C LEU A 15 -20.53 38.46 -22.64
N TYR A 16 -21.04 37.24 -22.90
CA TYR A 16 -20.24 36.16 -23.45
C TYR A 16 -19.52 36.62 -24.70
N ARG A 17 -18.21 36.78 -24.65
CA ARG A 17 -17.39 36.93 -25.84
C ARG A 17 -17.25 35.55 -26.50
N PRO A 18 -17.70 35.36 -27.75
CA PRO A 18 -17.41 34.15 -28.47
C PRO A 18 -15.87 33.92 -28.43
N VAL A 19 -15.47 32.78 -27.87
CA VAL A 19 -14.05 32.40 -27.94
C VAL A 19 -13.79 32.02 -29.39
N GLU A 20 -12.91 32.78 -30.07
CA GLU A 20 -12.39 32.37 -31.37
C GLU A 20 -11.99 30.90 -31.33
N PRO A 21 -12.41 30.07 -32.31
CA PRO A 21 -11.97 28.68 -32.35
C PRO A 21 -10.47 28.67 -32.37
N ARG A 22 -9.85 28.19 -31.29
CA ARG A 22 -8.40 27.99 -31.24
C ARG A 22 -8.03 27.13 -32.44
N GLY A 23 -7.08 27.61 -33.24
CA GLY A 23 -6.61 26.92 -34.44
C GLY A 23 -6.40 25.44 -34.18
N SER A 24 -6.60 24.61 -35.19
CA SER A 24 -6.58 23.17 -35.13
C SER A 24 -5.41 22.69 -34.27
N TYR A 25 -5.71 22.21 -33.08
CA TYR A 25 -4.73 21.46 -32.30
C TYR A 25 -4.25 20.30 -33.17
N ALA A 26 -2.96 20.22 -33.44
CA ALA A 26 -2.38 19.01 -33.98
C ALA A 26 -2.91 17.85 -33.10
N LYS A 27 -3.48 16.84 -33.73
CA LYS A 27 -3.99 15.67 -32.98
C LYS A 27 -2.88 15.24 -32.05
N PRO A 28 -3.11 15.14 -30.71
CA PRO A 28 -2.08 14.69 -29.82
C PRO A 28 -1.56 13.37 -30.35
N GLN A 29 -0.23 13.27 -30.49
CA GLN A 29 0.40 12.00 -30.85
C GLN A 29 -0.17 10.94 -29.90
N ALA A 30 -0.58 9.80 -30.44
CA ALA A 30 -1.15 8.72 -29.66
C ALA A 30 -0.16 8.42 -28.52
N PHE A 31 -0.62 8.66 -27.28
CA PHE A 31 0.20 8.37 -26.10
C PHE A 31 0.42 6.85 -26.05
N VAL A 32 1.57 6.39 -26.44
CA VAL A 32 1.98 5.01 -26.27
C VAL A 32 2.34 4.87 -24.79
N SER A 33 1.45 4.22 -24.04
CA SER A 33 1.72 3.92 -22.64
C SER A 33 2.96 3.02 -22.54
N ALA A 34 3.93 3.40 -21.70
CA ALA A 34 5.06 2.52 -21.43
C ALA A 34 4.56 1.13 -20.96
N PRO A 35 5.20 0.04 -21.39
CA PRO A 35 4.86 -1.29 -20.91
C PRO A 35 4.88 -1.32 -19.38
N LYS A 36 3.82 -1.88 -18.77
CA LYS A 36 3.79 -2.05 -17.31
C LYS A 36 4.89 -3.01 -16.90
N GLN A 37 5.73 -2.60 -15.97
CA GLN A 37 6.71 -3.49 -15.34
C GLN A 37 5.99 -4.65 -14.66
N PRO A 38 6.43 -5.92 -14.87
CA PRO A 38 5.85 -7.04 -14.15
C PRO A 38 6.08 -6.85 -12.64
N ARG A 39 5.02 -7.04 -11.86
CA ARG A 39 5.09 -7.04 -10.40
C ARG A 39 5.73 -8.34 -9.93
N ALA A 40 6.57 -8.29 -8.89
CA ALA A 40 7.00 -9.48 -8.19
C ALA A 40 5.83 -10.02 -7.35
N GLU A 41 5.21 -11.10 -7.81
CA GLU A 41 4.02 -11.71 -7.23
C GLU A 41 4.32 -13.09 -6.65
N ASN A 42 3.79 -13.35 -5.45
CA ASN A 42 3.82 -14.67 -4.83
C ASN A 42 2.52 -14.91 -4.07
N ARG A 43 1.56 -15.55 -4.71
CA ARG A 43 0.24 -15.80 -4.13
C ARG A 43 0.31 -16.62 -2.85
N HIS A 44 1.20 -17.62 -2.80
CA HIS A 44 1.35 -18.45 -1.61
C HIS A 44 1.83 -17.64 -0.41
N LEU A 45 2.77 -16.71 -0.62
CA LEU A 45 3.23 -15.78 0.42
C LEU A 45 2.08 -14.97 1.04
N LEU A 46 1.15 -14.49 0.19
CA LEU A 46 -0.02 -13.74 0.67
C LEU A 46 -0.99 -14.64 1.46
N ASP A 47 -1.19 -15.87 1.00
CA ASP A 47 -2.10 -16.82 1.65
C ASP A 47 -1.57 -17.30 3.01
N MET A 48 -0.25 -17.28 3.24
CA MET A 48 0.37 -17.59 4.53
C MET A 48 -0.07 -16.67 5.68
N ALA A 49 -0.63 -15.50 5.39
CA ALA A 49 -1.11 -14.57 6.41
C ALA A 49 -2.32 -15.09 7.21
N ARG A 50 -3.08 -16.01 6.62
CA ARG A 50 -4.33 -16.50 7.22
C ARG A 50 -4.07 -17.23 8.54
N GLY A 51 -4.81 -16.87 9.59
CA GLY A 51 -4.67 -17.46 10.92
C GLY A 51 -3.37 -17.07 11.66
N LYS A 52 -2.53 -16.20 11.09
CA LYS A 52 -1.30 -15.73 11.74
C LYS A 52 -1.57 -14.54 12.67
N PRO A 53 -0.76 -14.33 13.71
CA PRO A 53 -0.91 -13.16 14.59
C PRO A 53 -0.66 -11.87 13.82
N CYS A 54 -1.40 -10.80 14.19
CA CYS A 54 -1.17 -9.47 13.63
C CYS A 54 0.20 -8.91 14.07
N LEU A 55 1.04 -8.52 13.13
CA LEU A 55 2.37 -7.94 13.39
C LEU A 55 2.36 -6.41 13.41
N ILE A 56 1.37 -5.75 12.79
CA ILE A 56 1.27 -4.29 12.74
C ILE A 56 0.96 -3.71 14.12
N ARG A 57 0.04 -4.33 14.87
CA ARG A 57 -0.34 -3.95 16.24
C ARG A 57 -0.60 -2.44 16.41
N SER A 58 -1.35 -1.83 15.48
CA SER A 58 -1.73 -0.43 15.57
C SER A 58 -2.59 -0.15 16.81
N PRO A 59 -2.82 1.12 17.19
CA PRO A 59 -3.67 1.47 18.33
C PRO A 59 -5.11 0.93 18.27
N ILE A 60 -5.58 0.55 17.08
CA ILE A 60 -6.92 -0.02 16.85
C ILE A 60 -6.88 -1.52 16.54
N CYS A 61 -5.77 -2.21 16.83
CA CYS A 61 -5.61 -3.63 16.57
C CYS A 61 -6.69 -4.45 17.28
N ASN A 62 -7.36 -5.35 16.55
CA ASN A 62 -8.36 -6.26 17.14
C ASN A 62 -7.75 -7.59 17.63
N TYR A 63 -6.48 -7.84 17.35
CA TYR A 63 -5.73 -9.06 17.73
C TYR A 63 -6.35 -10.38 17.26
N ASP A 64 -7.28 -10.32 16.30
CA ASP A 64 -7.98 -11.47 15.79
C ASP A 64 -7.24 -12.11 14.59
N PRO A 65 -6.66 -13.31 14.76
CA PRO A 65 -5.93 -14.01 13.70
C PRO A 65 -6.83 -14.40 12.52
N GLU A 66 -8.13 -14.65 12.74
CA GLU A 66 -9.07 -15.02 11.68
C GLU A 66 -9.26 -13.90 10.65
N THR A 67 -9.02 -12.64 11.06
CA THR A 67 -9.11 -11.48 10.19
C THR A 67 -7.75 -11.07 9.60
N THR A 68 -6.69 -11.83 9.85
CA THR A 68 -5.33 -11.49 9.40
C THR A 68 -5.16 -11.74 7.90
N VAL A 69 -4.62 -10.72 7.23
CA VAL A 69 -4.32 -10.73 5.79
C VAL A 69 -2.92 -10.17 5.55
N ALA A 70 -2.39 -10.38 4.35
CA ALA A 70 -1.16 -9.74 3.91
C ALA A 70 -1.45 -8.26 3.55
N CYS A 71 -1.07 -7.36 4.43
CA CYS A 71 -1.20 -5.92 4.24
C CYS A 71 -0.03 -5.40 3.42
N HIS A 72 -0.31 -4.71 2.31
CA HIS A 72 0.74 -4.08 1.49
C HIS A 72 1.08 -2.68 2.03
N GLY A 73 2.35 -2.33 1.94
CA GLY A 73 2.79 -0.98 2.26
C GLY A 73 2.11 0.08 1.40
N GLY A 74 1.57 1.12 2.02
CA GLY A 74 0.97 2.26 1.34
C GLY A 74 2.01 3.31 0.90
N GLY A 75 1.66 4.12 -0.12
CA GLY A 75 2.43 5.28 -0.53
C GLY A 75 3.55 5.04 -1.55
N VAL A 76 4.02 6.14 -2.13
CA VAL A 76 5.03 6.15 -3.22
C VAL A 76 6.37 5.58 -2.77
N ALA A 77 6.74 5.77 -1.49
CA ALA A 77 7.97 5.23 -0.91
C ALA A 77 8.04 3.69 -0.96
N ASN A 78 6.89 3.02 -0.97
CA ASN A 78 6.77 1.56 -1.09
C ASN A 78 6.48 1.11 -2.53
N GLY A 79 6.70 1.96 -3.52
CA GLY A 79 6.48 1.65 -4.92
C GLY A 79 5.01 1.74 -5.39
N LYS A 80 4.10 2.27 -4.55
CA LYS A 80 2.70 2.51 -4.96
C LYS A 80 2.62 3.83 -5.73
N GLY A 81 2.67 3.76 -7.05
CA GLY A 81 2.53 4.91 -7.95
C GLY A 81 1.51 4.66 -9.05
N MET A 82 1.24 5.66 -9.91
CA MET A 82 0.39 5.47 -11.08
C MET A 82 0.93 4.33 -11.95
N ALA A 83 0.17 3.25 -12.07
CA ALA A 83 0.50 2.02 -12.79
C ALA A 83 1.54 1.06 -12.16
N TYR A 84 2.12 1.37 -11.00
CA TYR A 84 2.99 0.46 -10.27
C TYR A 84 2.24 -0.20 -9.12
N LYS A 85 2.27 -1.52 -9.06
CA LYS A 85 1.77 -2.30 -7.91
C LYS A 85 2.96 -2.62 -7.00
N VAL A 86 2.73 -2.54 -5.69
CA VAL A 86 3.74 -2.91 -4.68
C VAL A 86 4.07 -4.40 -4.80
N SER A 87 5.34 -4.78 -4.67
CA SER A 87 5.77 -6.18 -4.61
C SER A 87 5.10 -6.90 -3.43
N ASP A 88 4.79 -8.19 -3.60
CA ASP A 88 4.25 -9.02 -2.51
C ASP A 88 5.25 -9.23 -1.38
N ALA A 89 6.55 -9.04 -1.63
CA ALA A 89 7.56 -9.01 -0.58
C ALA A 89 7.46 -7.79 0.36
N LEU A 90 6.80 -6.69 -0.06
CA LEU A 90 6.55 -5.52 0.78
C LEU A 90 5.18 -5.62 1.47
N THR A 91 4.97 -6.74 2.17
CA THR A 91 3.75 -7.00 2.95
C THR A 91 4.09 -7.32 4.40
N CYS A 92 3.10 -7.24 5.26
CA CYS A 92 3.15 -7.82 6.61
C CYS A 92 1.78 -8.34 7.03
N TRP A 93 1.77 -9.30 7.97
CA TRP A 93 0.54 -9.85 8.52
C TRP A 93 -0.16 -8.81 9.39
N GLY A 94 -1.34 -8.41 9.00
CA GLY A 94 -2.14 -7.45 9.72
C GLY A 94 -3.60 -7.88 9.81
N CYS A 95 -4.21 -7.74 10.98
CA CYS A 95 -5.65 -7.97 11.14
C CYS A 95 -6.46 -6.93 10.34
N SER A 96 -7.75 -7.16 10.14
CA SER A 96 -8.63 -6.26 9.37
C SER A 96 -8.59 -4.81 9.87
N ALA A 97 -8.57 -4.59 11.18
CA ALA A 97 -8.47 -3.25 11.78
C ALA A 97 -7.11 -2.58 11.48
N CYS A 98 -6.00 -3.32 11.56
CA CYS A 98 -4.67 -2.80 11.23
C CYS A 98 -4.49 -2.56 9.74
N ASN A 99 -5.06 -3.39 8.88
CA ASN A 99 -5.10 -3.14 7.45
C ASN A 99 -5.83 -1.83 7.13
N HIS A 100 -7.01 -1.61 7.74
CA HIS A 100 -7.73 -0.33 7.64
C HIS A 100 -6.89 0.84 8.19
N TYR A 101 -6.20 0.65 9.32
CA TYR A 101 -5.35 1.68 9.92
C TYR A 101 -4.26 2.16 8.95
N THR A 102 -3.55 1.25 8.32
CA THR A 102 -2.45 1.61 7.42
C THR A 102 -2.92 2.20 6.09
N ASP A 103 -4.12 1.87 5.63
CA ASP A 103 -4.66 2.35 4.35
C ASP A 103 -5.54 3.60 4.54
N ALA A 104 -6.70 3.50 5.14
CA ALA A 104 -7.79 4.48 5.07
C ALA A 104 -8.13 5.20 6.39
N TYR A 105 -7.55 4.82 7.54
CA TYR A 105 -7.96 5.37 8.83
C TYR A 105 -7.70 6.88 8.93
N ALA A 106 -8.77 7.67 9.13
CA ALA A 106 -8.69 9.13 9.17
C ALA A 106 -8.05 9.69 10.46
N GLY A 107 -8.07 8.92 11.55
CA GLY A 107 -7.52 9.32 12.88
C GLY A 107 -5.99 9.20 12.98
N ALA A 108 -5.27 8.89 11.90
CA ALA A 108 -3.82 8.79 11.92
C ALA A 108 -3.17 9.56 10.77
N THR A 109 -2.05 10.18 11.03
CA THR A 109 -1.24 10.86 10.02
C THR A 109 -0.56 9.86 9.09
N LYS A 110 -0.14 10.31 7.90
CA LYS A 110 0.64 9.48 6.97
C LYS A 110 1.91 8.91 7.62
N ALA A 111 2.58 9.70 8.45
CA ALA A 111 3.79 9.27 9.16
C ALA A 111 3.50 8.14 10.17
N GLN A 112 2.42 8.26 10.94
CA GLN A 112 2.00 7.22 11.89
C GLN A 112 1.64 5.90 11.19
N LYS A 113 0.90 5.98 10.07
CA LYS A 113 0.56 4.81 9.25
C LYS A 113 1.81 4.12 8.69
N ALA A 114 2.72 4.92 8.13
CA ALA A 114 3.98 4.40 7.59
C ALA A 114 4.86 3.76 8.67
N ALA A 115 4.96 4.38 9.84
CA ALA A 115 5.72 3.84 10.96
C ALA A 115 5.13 2.51 11.46
N ALA A 116 3.80 2.43 11.64
CA ALA A 116 3.12 1.22 12.06
C ALA A 116 3.32 0.08 11.05
N PHE A 117 3.17 0.37 9.75
CA PHE A 117 3.44 -0.61 8.69
C PHE A 117 4.90 -1.08 8.73
N MET A 118 5.87 -0.16 8.81
CA MET A 118 7.29 -0.51 8.78
C MET A 118 7.70 -1.37 9.98
N LEU A 119 7.20 -1.07 11.18
CA LEU A 119 7.43 -1.92 12.36
C LEU A 119 6.87 -3.34 12.16
N GLY A 120 5.65 -3.44 11.62
CA GLY A 120 5.04 -4.73 11.27
C GLY A 120 5.85 -5.47 10.19
N HIS A 121 6.36 -4.75 9.19
CA HIS A 121 7.15 -5.34 8.12
C HIS A 121 8.52 -5.83 8.60
N LEU A 122 9.18 -5.12 9.50
CA LEU A 122 10.43 -5.59 10.13
C LEU A 122 10.20 -6.88 10.93
N ALA A 123 9.11 -6.95 11.70
CA ALA A 123 8.71 -8.17 12.39
C ALA A 123 8.41 -9.30 11.39
N GLN A 124 7.77 -9.00 10.26
CA GLN A 124 7.50 -9.96 9.19
C GLN A 124 8.77 -10.55 8.58
N VAL A 125 9.80 -9.74 8.38
CA VAL A 125 11.11 -10.24 7.89
C VAL A 125 11.71 -11.25 8.88
N CYS A 126 11.59 -11.00 10.18
CA CYS A 126 12.02 -11.95 11.20
C CYS A 126 11.25 -13.27 11.14
N GLU A 127 9.92 -13.21 10.96
CA GLU A 127 9.07 -14.39 10.78
C GLU A 127 9.47 -15.18 9.52
N TRP A 128 9.68 -14.52 8.38
CA TRP A 128 10.14 -15.19 7.17
C TRP A 128 11.50 -15.86 7.34
N ARG A 129 12.43 -15.23 8.04
CA ARG A 129 13.73 -15.85 8.35
C ARG A 129 13.55 -17.11 9.19
N ALA A 130 12.70 -17.06 10.21
CA ALA A 130 12.39 -18.22 11.04
C ALA A 130 11.74 -19.36 10.23
N ILE A 131 10.77 -19.03 9.36
CA ILE A 131 10.10 -20.01 8.50
C ILE A 131 11.08 -20.61 7.48
N ALA A 132 11.88 -19.80 6.82
CA ALA A 132 12.85 -20.27 5.83
C ALA A 132 13.90 -21.22 6.43
N ALA A 133 14.34 -20.96 7.67
CA ALA A 133 15.30 -21.79 8.40
C ALA A 133 14.67 -23.04 9.04
N SER A 134 13.34 -23.10 9.21
CA SER A 134 12.67 -24.19 9.92
C SER A 134 12.59 -25.45 9.08
N THR A 135 13.12 -26.55 9.58
CA THR A 135 12.95 -27.87 8.95
C THR A 135 11.55 -28.47 9.17
N GLN A 136 10.77 -27.91 10.08
CA GLN A 136 9.42 -28.36 10.42
C GLN A 136 8.32 -27.59 9.65
N ALA A 137 8.65 -26.44 9.07
CA ALA A 137 7.70 -25.67 8.28
C ALA A 137 7.40 -26.35 6.94
N ASP A 138 6.20 -26.10 6.43
CA ASP A 138 5.80 -26.61 5.11
C ASP A 138 6.81 -26.16 4.03
N PRO A 139 7.26 -27.06 3.14
CA PRO A 139 8.24 -26.72 2.10
C PRO A 139 7.81 -25.54 1.21
N LYS A 140 6.51 -25.39 0.92
CA LYS A 140 6.01 -24.26 0.13
C LYS A 140 6.07 -22.95 0.92
N GLU A 141 5.78 -22.98 2.22
CA GLU A 141 5.94 -21.80 3.08
C GLU A 141 7.39 -21.37 3.17
N ARG A 142 8.32 -22.32 3.32
CA ARG A 142 9.77 -22.06 3.33
C ARG A 142 10.23 -21.40 2.02
N MET A 143 9.82 -21.96 0.89
CA MET A 143 10.16 -21.41 -0.43
C MET A 143 9.57 -20.01 -0.63
N ALA A 144 8.34 -19.76 -0.20
CA ALA A 144 7.72 -18.44 -0.29
C ALA A 144 8.41 -17.41 0.63
N ALA A 145 8.75 -17.80 1.85
CA ALA A 145 9.51 -16.97 2.79
C ALA A 145 10.90 -16.63 2.25
N GLN A 146 11.63 -17.64 1.72
CA GLN A 146 12.93 -17.43 1.09
C GLN A 146 12.81 -16.47 -0.10
N TRP A 147 11.84 -16.67 -0.98
CA TRP A 147 11.58 -15.78 -2.10
C TRP A 147 11.38 -14.32 -1.64
N ALA A 148 10.60 -14.10 -0.57
CA ALA A 148 10.39 -12.75 -0.04
C ALA A 148 11.69 -12.11 0.47
N LEU A 149 12.52 -12.88 1.18
CA LEU A 149 13.82 -12.42 1.66
C LEU A 149 14.77 -12.06 0.52
N ASP A 150 14.79 -12.86 -0.55
CA ASP A 150 15.62 -12.61 -1.74
C ASP A 150 15.19 -11.33 -2.45
N GLN A 151 13.86 -11.09 -2.58
CA GLN A 151 13.33 -9.84 -3.16
C GLN A 151 13.71 -8.59 -2.36
N LEU A 152 13.94 -8.73 -1.06
CA LEU A 152 14.30 -7.64 -0.15
C LEU A 152 15.81 -7.54 0.09
N ASN A 153 16.64 -8.41 -0.51
CA ASN A 153 18.03 -8.61 -0.16
C ASN A 153 18.24 -8.81 1.36
N ALA A 154 17.28 -9.50 2.00
CA ALA A 154 17.23 -9.71 3.45
C ALA A 154 17.62 -11.15 3.86
N THR A 155 18.02 -11.98 2.91
CA THR A 155 18.58 -13.31 3.18
C THR A 155 19.86 -13.16 4.01
N PRO A 156 19.97 -13.83 5.18
CA PRO A 156 21.19 -13.81 5.95
C PRO A 156 22.35 -14.34 5.09
N VAL A 157 23.40 -13.57 4.96
CA VAL A 157 24.65 -14.06 4.39
C VAL A 157 25.20 -15.03 5.43
N GLY A 158 25.25 -16.32 5.11
CA GLY A 158 25.82 -17.31 6.01
C GLY A 158 27.22 -16.87 6.41
N GLU A 159 27.53 -16.90 7.70
CA GLU A 159 28.91 -16.86 8.15
C GLU A 159 29.58 -18.05 7.49
N THR A 160 30.48 -17.78 6.56
CA THR A 160 31.36 -18.81 6.01
C THR A 160 32.19 -19.35 7.16
N PRO A 161 32.13 -20.67 7.45
CA PRO A 161 32.93 -21.27 8.53
C PRO A 161 34.41 -21.11 8.27
#